data_b302896c81defe2ca25b9ff65b1d5fda
#
_entry.id   b302896c81defe2ca25b9ff65b1d5fda
#
_cell.length_a   1.000
_cell.length_b   1.000
_cell.length_c   1.000
_cell.angle_alpha   90.00
_cell.angle_beta   90.00
_cell.angle_gamma   90.00
#
_symmetry.space_group_name_H-M   'P 1'
#
loop_
_entity.id
_entity.type
_entity.pdbx_description
1 polymer ?
#
loop_
_entity_poly.entity_id
_entity_poly.type
_entity_poly.pdbx_seq_one_letter_code
_entity_poly.pdbx_strand_id
1 'polypeptide(L)'
;MAFGLTRGNFRETVKFYGNKIVSGAIDGAAMKTNVVVVGLVLAMAALASGCTPVIQSGLPDPQLTARDKQMMALAEPDEWKIPTRRSIVQYSTQEKPGTIIVNTTTNYLYLVLPHGQAIQYRIASGAEYMGWTGRAEVGAMKEWPTWMPTASIMERWPQFQVYKQHGPLQGQWDNPLGARALYLFQNNKDTLIRIHGTNEPSEIGGHVSSGCIRMRDMDAIDLYNRVHVGTPVMVIS
;
A
#
# COMPACT_ATOMS: atom_id res chain seq x y z
N MET A 1 -26.67 21.58 32.99
CA MET A 1 -27.19 21.58 31.62
C MET A 1 -26.27 20.72 30.79
N ALA A 2 -26.70 19.52 30.44
CA ALA A 2 -25.91 18.57 29.67
C ALA A 2 -26.20 18.81 28.20
N PHE A 3 -25.19 19.22 27.43
CA PHE A 3 -25.28 19.25 25.98
C PHE A 3 -24.89 17.89 25.44
N GLY A 4 -25.89 17.12 25.02
CA GLY A 4 -25.72 15.91 24.25
C GLY A 4 -25.28 16.26 22.83
N LEU A 5 -24.06 15.98 22.48
CA LEU A 5 -23.58 15.94 21.10
C LEU A 5 -24.07 14.64 20.47
N THR A 6 -25.15 14.74 19.69
CA THR A 6 -25.60 13.71 18.79
C THR A 6 -24.48 13.39 17.79
N ARG A 7 -24.13 12.11 17.71
CA ARG A 7 -23.24 11.55 16.66
C ARG A 7 -23.90 11.76 15.30
N GLY A 8 -23.61 12.87 14.65
CA GLY A 8 -23.96 13.12 13.26
C GLY A 8 -23.05 12.28 12.37
N ASN A 9 -23.67 11.47 11.52
CA ASN A 9 -23.06 10.64 10.50
C ASN A 9 -22.09 11.43 9.61
N PHE A 10 -20.80 11.29 9.83
CA PHE A 10 -19.73 11.86 9.00
C PHE A 10 -19.49 11.03 7.72
N ARG A 11 -20.44 10.13 7.37
CA ARG A 11 -20.31 9.19 6.25
C ARG A 11 -20.64 9.74 4.86
N GLU A 12 -21.08 10.99 4.73
CA GLU A 12 -21.66 11.39 3.43
C GLU A 12 -20.81 12.26 2.52
N THR A 13 -19.56 12.57 2.81
CA THR A 13 -18.88 13.62 2.03
C THR A 13 -17.58 13.22 1.33
N VAL A 14 -17.30 11.94 1.11
CA VAL A 14 -16.18 11.55 0.24
C VAL A 14 -16.61 10.46 -0.74
N LYS A 15 -17.52 10.80 -1.66
CA LYS A 15 -17.69 10.00 -2.89
C LYS A 15 -16.77 10.58 -3.96
N PHE A 16 -15.72 9.86 -4.27
CA PHE A 16 -14.93 10.16 -5.47
C PHE A 16 -15.67 9.63 -6.71
N TYR A 17 -15.87 10.50 -7.69
CA TYR A 17 -16.44 10.15 -8.99
C TYR A 17 -15.43 9.36 -9.82
N GLY A 18 -15.72 8.07 -10.09
CA GLY A 18 -15.01 7.28 -11.07
C GLY A 18 -15.53 7.59 -12.48
N ASN A 19 -14.64 7.94 -13.39
CA ASN A 19 -14.94 8.09 -14.82
C ASN A 19 -15.20 6.72 -15.45
N LYS A 20 -16.42 6.53 -15.99
CA LYS A 20 -16.78 5.41 -16.86
C LYS A 20 -16.15 5.60 -18.25
N ILE A 21 -15.36 4.66 -18.68
CA ILE A 21 -14.99 4.50 -20.09
C ILE A 21 -15.90 3.43 -20.69
N VAL A 22 -16.60 3.80 -21.75
CA VAL A 22 -17.52 2.95 -22.51
C VAL A 22 -16.71 2.11 -23.50
N SER A 23 -16.88 0.78 -23.47
CA SER A 23 -16.30 -0.16 -24.42
C SER A 23 -17.16 -0.23 -25.68
N GLY A 24 -16.56 0.05 -26.83
CA GLY A 24 -17.13 -0.25 -28.14
C GLY A 24 -16.64 -1.61 -28.64
N ALA A 25 -17.56 -2.48 -29.00
CA ALA A 25 -17.31 -3.73 -29.68
C ALA A 25 -17.07 -3.51 -31.19
N ILE A 26 -16.13 -4.23 -31.77
CA ILE A 26 -16.04 -4.39 -33.24
C ILE A 26 -15.92 -5.88 -33.59
N ASP A 27 -16.82 -6.27 -34.50
CA ASP A 27 -17.06 -7.62 -34.98
C ASP A 27 -15.95 -8.15 -35.89
N GLY A 28 -15.99 -9.46 -36.04
CA GLY A 28 -15.03 -10.35 -36.63
C GLY A 28 -14.85 -10.32 -38.14
N ALA A 29 -13.79 -10.95 -38.54
CA ALA A 29 -13.67 -11.63 -39.85
C ALA A 29 -12.68 -12.77 -39.71
N ALA A 30 -13.16 -13.96 -40.03
CA ALA A 30 -12.38 -15.18 -40.14
C ALA A 30 -11.62 -15.22 -41.49
N MET A 31 -10.34 -15.57 -41.43
CA MET A 31 -9.59 -15.97 -42.64
C MET A 31 -8.72 -17.20 -42.34
N LYS A 32 -9.04 -18.30 -43.02
CA LYS A 32 -8.27 -19.54 -43.02
C LYS A 32 -7.03 -19.38 -43.88
N THR A 33 -5.86 -19.76 -43.41
CA THR A 33 -4.74 -20.13 -44.31
C THR A 33 -3.76 -21.11 -43.67
N ASN A 34 -3.43 -22.06 -44.41
CA ASN A 34 -2.60 -23.22 -44.43
C ASN A 34 -1.32 -23.27 -43.57
N VAL A 35 -1.12 -24.47 -43.02
CA VAL A 35 0.05 -24.97 -42.31
C VAL A 35 1.24 -25.13 -43.28
N VAL A 36 2.39 -24.53 -42.91
CA VAL A 36 3.72 -25.01 -43.34
C VAL A 36 4.57 -25.12 -42.09
N VAL A 37 4.92 -26.37 -41.77
CA VAL A 37 5.84 -26.71 -40.70
C VAL A 37 7.26 -26.47 -41.21
N VAL A 38 7.93 -25.44 -40.68
CA VAL A 38 9.38 -25.29 -40.76
C VAL A 38 9.90 -25.19 -39.35
N GLY A 39 10.62 -26.21 -38.93
CA GLY A 39 11.29 -26.24 -37.64
C GLY A 39 12.39 -25.18 -37.57
N LEU A 40 12.19 -24.18 -36.76
CA LEU A 40 13.21 -23.23 -36.35
C LEU A 40 13.23 -23.21 -34.82
N VAL A 41 14.33 -23.70 -34.25
CA VAL A 41 14.61 -23.54 -32.83
C VAL A 41 14.85 -22.06 -32.59
N LEU A 42 13.80 -21.35 -32.24
CA LEU A 42 13.89 -19.97 -31.75
C LEU A 42 14.07 -20.03 -30.24
N ALA A 43 15.27 -19.65 -29.79
CA ALA A 43 15.52 -19.25 -28.43
C ALA A 43 14.53 -18.11 -28.09
N MET A 44 13.45 -18.41 -27.41
CA MET A 44 12.56 -17.41 -26.84
C MET A 44 13.31 -16.65 -25.77
N ALA A 45 13.83 -15.48 -26.12
CA ALA A 45 14.03 -14.41 -25.15
C ALA A 45 12.62 -14.03 -24.65
N ALA A 46 12.25 -14.54 -23.50
CA ALA A 46 11.03 -14.13 -22.81
C ALA A 46 11.15 -12.65 -22.48
N LEU A 47 10.50 -11.81 -23.29
CA LEU A 47 10.15 -10.45 -22.93
C LEU A 47 9.18 -10.57 -21.75
N ALA A 48 9.73 -10.44 -20.56
CA ALA A 48 9.00 -10.55 -19.31
C ALA A 48 8.03 -9.37 -19.19
N SER A 49 6.80 -9.57 -19.60
CA SER A 49 5.66 -8.87 -19.03
C SER A 49 5.72 -9.08 -17.52
N GLY A 50 5.78 -7.98 -16.75
CA GLY A 50 6.16 -7.89 -15.34
C GLY A 50 5.41 -8.71 -14.30
N CYS A 51 5.15 -9.99 -14.55
CA CYS A 51 4.62 -10.92 -13.56
C CYS A 51 5.77 -11.63 -12.85
N THR A 52 6.06 -11.25 -11.61
CA THR A 52 6.97 -12.01 -10.75
C THR A 52 6.37 -13.39 -10.45
N PRO A 53 7.10 -14.50 -10.73
CA PRO A 53 6.57 -15.84 -10.44
C PRO A 53 6.29 -16.00 -8.96
N VAL A 54 5.08 -16.43 -8.62
CA VAL A 54 4.68 -16.72 -7.22
C VAL A 54 5.22 -18.08 -6.82
N ILE A 55 5.99 -18.12 -5.72
CA ILE A 55 6.52 -19.36 -5.12
C ILE A 55 5.52 -19.89 -4.10
N GLN A 56 4.99 -18.99 -3.26
CA GLN A 56 4.00 -19.32 -2.22
C GLN A 56 2.99 -18.20 -2.11
N SER A 57 1.72 -18.50 -2.26
CA SER A 57 0.62 -17.57 -2.03
C SER A 57 0.00 -17.77 -0.64
N GLY A 58 -0.66 -16.73 -0.13
CA GLY A 58 -1.43 -16.83 1.10
C GLY A 58 -0.59 -17.13 2.34
N LEU A 59 0.43 -16.31 2.59
CA LEU A 59 1.18 -16.40 3.84
C LEU A 59 0.24 -16.25 5.04
N PRO A 60 0.52 -16.95 6.16
CA PRO A 60 -0.32 -16.88 7.35
C PRO A 60 -0.41 -15.45 7.88
N ASP A 61 -1.55 -15.15 8.50
CA ASP A 61 -1.74 -13.85 9.12
C ASP A 61 -0.75 -13.62 10.26
N PRO A 62 -0.32 -12.36 10.46
CA PRO A 62 0.60 -12.03 11.54
C PRO A 62 -0.07 -12.24 12.90
N GLN A 63 0.75 -12.48 13.91
CA GLN A 63 0.25 -12.49 15.29
C GLN A 63 -0.19 -11.08 15.69
N LEU A 64 -1.41 -10.98 16.19
CA LEU A 64 -2.03 -9.74 16.64
C LEU A 64 -1.82 -9.55 18.14
N THR A 65 -1.42 -8.34 18.53
CA THR A 65 -1.38 -7.92 19.93
C THR A 65 -2.79 -7.81 20.52
N ALA A 66 -2.91 -7.70 21.84
CA ALA A 66 -4.19 -7.44 22.48
C ALA A 66 -4.84 -6.14 21.98
N ARG A 67 -4.02 -5.09 21.74
CA ARG A 67 -4.47 -3.82 21.19
C ARG A 67 -4.95 -3.95 19.75
N ASP A 68 -4.25 -4.70 18.92
CA ASP A 68 -4.69 -4.97 17.54
C ASP A 68 -6.08 -5.59 17.52
N LYS A 69 -6.28 -6.65 18.33
CA LYS A 69 -7.57 -7.32 18.44
C LYS A 69 -8.69 -6.39 18.91
N GLN A 70 -8.39 -5.53 19.89
CA GLN A 70 -9.34 -4.55 20.40
C GLN A 70 -9.72 -3.53 19.34
N MET A 71 -8.74 -2.95 18.62
CA MET A 71 -8.99 -1.95 17.58
C MET A 71 -9.73 -2.54 16.39
N MET A 72 -9.34 -3.74 15.97
CA MET A 72 -9.99 -4.45 14.87
C MET A 72 -11.44 -4.86 15.17
N ALA A 73 -11.77 -5.11 16.44
CA ALA A 73 -13.15 -5.38 16.86
C ALA A 73 -14.07 -4.15 16.78
N LEU A 74 -13.51 -2.94 16.75
CA LEU A 74 -14.25 -1.68 16.61
C LEU A 74 -14.47 -1.28 15.15
N ALA A 75 -13.69 -1.84 14.22
CA ALA A 75 -13.84 -1.60 12.79
C ALA A 75 -15.10 -2.28 12.25
N GLU A 76 -15.60 -1.78 11.12
CA GLU A 76 -16.68 -2.46 10.41
C GLU A 76 -16.25 -3.90 10.04
N PRO A 77 -17.12 -4.90 10.25
CA PRO A 77 -16.75 -6.31 10.18
C PRO A 77 -16.09 -6.74 8.85
N ASP A 78 -16.37 -6.04 7.76
CA ASP A 78 -15.91 -6.44 6.43
C ASP A 78 -14.54 -5.85 6.05
N GLU A 79 -14.11 -4.76 6.67
CA GLU A 79 -12.83 -4.09 6.35
C GLU A 79 -11.62 -4.94 6.74
N TRP A 80 -11.70 -5.65 7.88
CA TRP A 80 -10.62 -6.46 8.41
C TRP A 80 -10.61 -7.91 7.90
N LYS A 81 -11.73 -8.35 7.35
CA LYS A 81 -11.90 -9.72 6.84
C LYS A 81 -11.36 -9.92 5.41
N ILE A 82 -10.91 -8.86 4.74
CA ILE A 82 -10.34 -9.00 3.40
C ILE A 82 -9.06 -9.84 3.51
N PRO A 83 -9.00 -11.04 2.90
CA PRO A 83 -7.83 -11.88 2.99
C PRO A 83 -6.60 -11.14 2.48
N THR A 84 -5.54 -11.12 3.27
CA THR A 84 -4.27 -10.59 2.81
C THR A 84 -3.74 -11.51 1.72
N ARG A 85 -3.21 -10.92 0.64
CA ARG A 85 -2.65 -11.68 -0.48
C ARG A 85 -1.13 -11.60 -0.51
N ARG A 86 -0.50 -11.57 0.68
CA ARG A 86 0.95 -11.67 0.76
C ARG A 86 1.42 -12.95 0.09
N SER A 87 2.48 -12.86 -0.68
CA SER A 87 3.03 -13.99 -1.41
C SER A 87 4.54 -13.95 -1.37
N ILE A 88 5.18 -15.10 -1.34
CA ILE A 88 6.61 -15.21 -1.66
C ILE A 88 6.72 -15.33 -3.17
N VAL A 89 7.53 -14.48 -3.77
CA VAL A 89 7.75 -14.41 -5.21
C VAL A 89 9.24 -14.56 -5.52
N GLN A 90 9.55 -15.04 -6.74
CA GLN A 90 10.90 -14.95 -7.28
C GLN A 90 11.17 -13.48 -7.61
N TYR A 91 12.20 -12.89 -7.02
CA TYR A 91 12.49 -11.48 -7.17
C TYR A 91 13.98 -11.24 -7.34
N SER A 92 14.42 -10.97 -8.56
CA SER A 92 15.82 -10.68 -8.87
C SER A 92 16.12 -9.22 -8.59
N THR A 93 17.07 -8.96 -7.69
CA THR A 93 17.52 -7.61 -7.33
C THR A 93 18.97 -7.65 -6.84
N GLN A 94 19.66 -6.50 -6.90
CA GLN A 94 20.98 -6.31 -6.30
C GLN A 94 20.90 -5.84 -4.84
N GLU A 95 19.69 -5.56 -4.35
CA GLU A 95 19.48 -5.13 -2.97
C GLU A 95 19.66 -6.30 -2.00
N LYS A 96 20.21 -6.00 -0.83
CA LYS A 96 20.46 -7.01 0.20
C LYS A 96 19.15 -7.53 0.81
N PRO A 97 19.10 -8.79 1.28
CA PRO A 97 18.00 -9.29 2.10
C PRO A 97 17.72 -8.34 3.28
N GLY A 98 16.45 -8.13 3.57
CA GLY A 98 15.96 -7.17 4.56
C GLY A 98 15.65 -5.78 3.98
N THR A 99 16.05 -5.48 2.74
CA THR A 99 15.69 -4.19 2.09
C THR A 99 14.22 -4.20 1.68
N ILE A 100 13.55 -3.08 1.89
CA ILE A 100 12.21 -2.80 1.35
C ILE A 100 12.37 -2.15 -0.03
N ILE A 101 11.72 -2.68 -1.06
CA ILE A 101 11.62 -2.05 -2.37
C ILE A 101 10.14 -1.74 -2.65
N VAL A 102 9.83 -0.47 -2.88
CA VAL A 102 8.50 0.00 -3.25
C VAL A 102 8.50 0.32 -4.74
N ASN A 103 7.66 -0.34 -5.51
CA ASN A 103 7.44 -0.01 -6.92
C ASN A 103 6.08 0.66 -7.05
N THR A 104 6.09 1.96 -7.29
CA THR A 104 4.86 2.77 -7.36
C THR A 104 4.12 2.59 -8.68
N THR A 105 4.79 2.21 -9.76
CA THR A 105 4.15 1.91 -11.05
C THR A 105 3.29 0.65 -10.96
N THR A 106 3.80 -0.41 -10.32
CA THR A 106 3.08 -1.68 -10.22
C THR A 106 2.19 -1.78 -8.99
N ASN A 107 2.29 -0.84 -8.05
CA ASN A 107 1.63 -0.84 -6.75
C ASN A 107 1.91 -2.11 -5.93
N TYR A 108 3.21 -2.46 -5.86
CA TYR A 108 3.71 -3.51 -5.00
C TYR A 108 4.88 -3.03 -4.14
N LEU A 109 4.92 -3.55 -2.94
CA LEU A 109 6.06 -3.47 -2.03
C LEU A 109 6.67 -4.87 -1.90
N TYR A 110 8.00 -4.93 -1.91
CA TYR A 110 8.77 -6.16 -1.77
C TYR A 110 9.69 -6.05 -0.57
N LEU A 111 9.60 -7.00 0.36
CA LEU A 111 10.63 -7.22 1.37
C LEU A 111 11.58 -8.28 0.84
N VAL A 112 12.80 -7.89 0.51
CA VAL A 112 13.82 -8.77 -0.08
C VAL A 112 14.19 -9.87 0.90
N LEU A 113 14.17 -11.10 0.42
CA LEU A 113 14.59 -12.31 1.14
C LEU A 113 15.88 -12.86 0.52
N PRO A 114 16.57 -13.81 1.22
CA PRO A 114 17.65 -14.58 0.61
C PRO A 114 17.18 -15.36 -0.63
N HIS A 115 18.15 -15.86 -1.41
CA HIS A 115 17.94 -16.74 -2.56
C HIS A 115 17.08 -16.18 -3.70
N GLY A 116 17.15 -14.85 -3.93
CA GLY A 116 16.44 -14.21 -5.03
C GLY A 116 14.92 -14.22 -4.85
N GLN A 117 14.44 -14.17 -3.64
CA GLN A 117 13.03 -14.15 -3.28
C GLN A 117 12.65 -12.83 -2.62
N ALA A 118 11.37 -12.53 -2.56
CA ALA A 118 10.82 -11.45 -1.75
C ALA A 118 9.40 -11.78 -1.27
N ILE A 119 9.02 -11.19 -0.14
CA ILE A 119 7.60 -11.10 0.22
C ILE A 119 7.01 -9.92 -0.53
N GLN A 120 5.98 -10.20 -1.33
CA GLN A 120 5.24 -9.20 -2.09
C GLN A 120 3.97 -8.80 -1.34
N TYR A 121 3.75 -7.48 -1.21
CA TYR A 121 2.56 -6.88 -0.62
C TYR A 121 1.89 -5.97 -1.64
N ARG A 122 0.57 -6.00 -1.72
CA ARG A 122 -0.19 -5.04 -2.52
C ARG A 122 -0.29 -3.71 -1.77
N ILE A 123 0.00 -2.61 -2.46
CA ILE A 123 -0.04 -1.27 -1.89
C ILE A 123 -0.93 -0.32 -2.70
N ALA A 124 -1.27 0.83 -2.11
CA ALA A 124 -1.66 2.01 -2.87
C ALA A 124 -0.56 3.07 -2.72
N SER A 125 -0.21 3.72 -3.81
CA SER A 125 0.82 4.76 -3.85
C SER A 125 0.22 6.14 -4.11
N GLY A 126 1.04 7.19 -4.01
CA GLY A 126 0.68 8.54 -4.44
C GLY A 126 0.38 8.62 -5.92
N ALA A 127 -0.44 9.58 -6.32
CA ALA A 127 -0.59 9.92 -7.73
C ALA A 127 0.80 10.25 -8.31
N GLU A 128 1.01 9.93 -9.58
CA GLU A 128 2.32 9.97 -10.26
C GLU A 128 3.11 11.27 -10.01
N TYR A 129 2.45 12.41 -9.94
CA TYR A 129 3.04 13.73 -9.67
C TYR A 129 3.32 14.03 -8.19
N MET A 130 2.88 13.16 -7.27
CA MET A 130 3.10 13.31 -5.81
C MET A 130 4.03 12.23 -5.26
N GLY A 131 4.45 11.28 -6.10
CA GLY A 131 5.32 10.17 -5.69
C GLY A 131 6.76 10.64 -5.49
N TRP A 132 7.31 10.39 -4.30
CA TRP A 132 8.73 10.50 -4.05
C TRP A 132 9.42 9.19 -4.46
N THR A 133 10.56 9.30 -5.15
CA THR A 133 11.44 8.18 -5.48
C THR A 133 12.82 8.41 -4.90
N GLY A 134 13.53 7.33 -4.59
CA GLY A 134 14.86 7.42 -4.04
C GLY A 134 15.17 6.40 -2.96
N ARG A 135 16.27 6.62 -2.26
CA ARG A 135 16.70 5.79 -1.14
C ARG A 135 16.41 6.49 0.18
N ALA A 136 15.94 5.71 1.12
CA ALA A 136 15.66 6.11 2.50
C ALA A 136 15.97 4.96 3.45
N GLU A 137 15.72 5.19 4.72
CA GLU A 137 15.71 4.16 5.75
C GLU A 137 14.47 4.31 6.63
N VAL A 138 14.10 3.27 7.32
CA VAL A 138 13.10 3.35 8.38
C VAL A 138 13.71 4.09 9.57
N GLY A 139 13.37 5.36 9.77
CA GLY A 139 13.89 6.18 10.86
C GLY A 139 13.10 6.06 12.15
N ALA A 140 11.81 5.72 12.07
CA ALA A 140 10.95 5.46 13.22
C ALA A 140 9.82 4.49 12.87
N MET A 141 9.30 3.81 13.89
CA MET A 141 8.23 2.83 13.77
C MET A 141 7.18 3.09 14.85
N LYS A 142 5.89 3.05 14.50
CA LYS A 142 4.81 3.27 15.47
C LYS A 142 3.66 2.29 15.26
N GLU A 143 3.15 1.79 16.36
CA GLU A 143 1.89 1.05 16.43
C GLU A 143 0.75 2.02 16.73
N TRP A 144 -0.35 1.89 15.99
CA TRP A 144 -1.52 2.73 16.12
C TRP A 144 -1.14 4.21 16.28
N PRO A 145 -0.47 4.80 15.27
CA PRO A 145 0.08 6.15 15.36
C PRO A 145 -1.03 7.19 15.44
N THR A 146 -0.76 8.31 16.09
CA THR A 146 -1.58 9.50 15.94
C THR A 146 -1.40 10.09 14.54
N TRP A 147 -2.45 10.66 13.97
CA TRP A 147 -2.40 11.32 12.68
C TRP A 147 -2.71 12.81 12.79
N MET A 148 -1.85 13.61 12.18
CA MET A 148 -2.04 15.04 12.00
C MET A 148 -1.86 15.35 10.53
N PRO A 149 -2.86 15.95 9.84
CA PRO A 149 -2.69 16.34 8.45
C PRO A 149 -1.56 17.36 8.31
N THR A 150 -0.76 17.21 7.27
CA THR A 150 0.30 18.18 6.94
C THR A 150 -0.31 19.51 6.50
N ALA A 151 0.48 20.58 6.50
CA ALA A 151 0.02 21.89 6.01
C ALA A 151 -0.52 21.80 4.57
N SER A 152 0.15 21.05 3.69
CA SER A 152 -0.28 20.84 2.31
C SER A 152 -1.60 20.06 2.19
N ILE A 153 -1.84 19.10 3.08
CA ILE A 153 -3.12 18.38 3.16
C ILE A 153 -4.23 19.35 3.60
N MET A 154 -3.99 20.15 4.62
CA MET A 154 -4.97 21.14 5.11
C MET A 154 -5.25 22.26 4.11
N GLU A 155 -4.29 22.60 3.28
CA GLU A 155 -4.48 23.57 2.19
C GLU A 155 -5.34 23.00 1.07
N ARG A 156 -5.06 21.75 0.65
CA ARG A 156 -5.80 21.07 -0.41
C ARG A 156 -7.20 20.66 0.01
N TRP A 157 -7.38 20.26 1.27
CA TRP A 157 -8.65 19.82 1.85
C TRP A 157 -8.98 20.64 3.10
N PRO A 158 -9.64 21.80 2.98
CA PRO A 158 -9.91 22.74 4.08
C PRO A 158 -10.65 22.14 5.28
N GLN A 159 -11.44 21.08 5.08
CA GLN A 159 -12.12 20.36 6.16
C GLN A 159 -11.15 19.79 7.22
N PHE A 160 -9.90 19.54 6.85
CA PHE A 160 -8.89 19.06 7.80
C PHE A 160 -8.26 20.18 8.66
N GLN A 161 -8.59 21.45 8.42
CA GLN A 161 -8.10 22.55 9.26
C GLN A 161 -8.64 22.46 10.70
N VAL A 162 -9.74 21.76 10.92
CA VAL A 162 -10.30 21.47 12.24
C VAL A 162 -9.26 20.85 13.19
N TYR A 163 -8.32 20.08 12.68
CA TYR A 163 -7.26 19.46 13.47
C TYR A 163 -6.26 20.45 14.06
N LYS A 164 -6.16 21.68 13.54
CA LYS A 164 -5.36 22.76 14.14
C LYS A 164 -5.88 23.14 15.53
N GLN A 165 -7.18 23.03 15.75
CA GLN A 165 -7.83 23.39 17.01
C GLN A 165 -8.04 22.19 17.93
N HIS A 166 -8.36 21.03 17.37
CA HIS A 166 -8.70 19.82 18.15
C HIS A 166 -7.49 18.90 18.39
N GLY A 167 -6.33 19.19 17.77
CA GLY A 167 -5.15 18.35 17.85
C GLY A 167 -5.22 17.11 16.94
N PRO A 168 -4.23 16.20 17.04
CA PRO A 168 -4.14 15.02 16.17
C PRO A 168 -5.23 13.99 16.48
N LEU A 169 -5.67 13.29 15.44
CA LEU A 169 -6.50 12.10 15.56
C LEU A 169 -5.71 11.01 16.29
N GLN A 170 -6.32 10.41 17.29
CA GLN A 170 -5.67 9.36 18.08
C GLN A 170 -5.49 8.08 17.25
N GLY A 171 -4.54 7.24 17.67
CA GLY A 171 -4.27 5.95 17.04
C GLY A 171 -5.38 4.95 17.34
N GLN A 172 -6.32 4.81 16.40
CA GLN A 172 -7.48 3.94 16.50
C GLN A 172 -7.89 3.43 15.10
N TRP A 173 -8.89 2.59 15.03
CA TRP A 173 -9.30 1.86 13.82
C TRP A 173 -9.70 2.76 12.62
N ASP A 174 -10.26 3.95 12.88
CA ASP A 174 -10.68 4.92 11.86
C ASP A 174 -9.60 5.95 11.48
N ASN A 175 -8.37 5.77 12.01
CA ASN A 175 -7.24 6.64 11.71
C ASN A 175 -6.67 6.34 10.31
N PRO A 176 -6.44 7.36 9.46
CA PRO A 176 -5.89 7.16 8.11
C PRO A 176 -4.55 6.42 8.04
N LEU A 177 -3.74 6.43 9.10
CA LEU A 177 -2.46 5.70 9.15
C LEU A 177 -2.63 4.23 9.53
N GLY A 178 -3.82 3.80 9.91
CA GLY A 178 -4.10 2.41 10.26
C GLY A 178 -3.28 1.89 11.45
N ALA A 179 -3.08 0.59 11.48
CA ALA A 179 -2.49 -0.12 12.62
C ALA A 179 -0.99 0.14 12.82
N ARG A 180 -0.24 0.43 11.77
CA ARG A 180 1.23 0.59 11.80
C ARG A 180 1.68 1.69 10.86
N ALA A 181 2.78 2.38 11.24
CA ALA A 181 3.48 3.30 10.35
C ALA A 181 5.00 3.17 10.49
N LEU A 182 5.67 3.09 9.34
CA LEU A 182 7.11 3.19 9.17
C LEU A 182 7.40 4.58 8.60
N TYR A 183 8.18 5.37 9.33
CA TYR A 183 8.55 6.74 8.96
C TYR A 183 9.86 6.70 8.18
N LEU A 184 9.87 7.21 6.96
CA LEU A 184 11.04 7.17 6.10
C LEU A 184 11.92 8.39 6.31
N PHE A 185 13.21 8.17 6.53
CA PHE A 185 14.22 9.19 6.72
C PHE A 185 15.24 9.11 5.60
N GLN A 186 15.72 10.26 5.18
CA GLN A 186 16.83 10.40 4.24
C GLN A 186 17.87 11.38 4.83
N ASN A 187 19.12 10.96 4.94
CA ASN A 187 20.19 11.77 5.55
C ASN A 187 19.78 12.30 6.95
N ASN A 188 19.23 11.45 7.80
CA ASN A 188 18.72 11.77 9.13
C ASN A 188 17.59 12.82 9.17
N LYS A 189 16.94 13.09 8.03
CA LYS A 189 15.80 14.00 7.95
C LYS A 189 14.54 13.22 7.62
N ASP A 190 13.46 13.53 8.30
CA ASP A 190 12.14 12.99 8.00
C ASP A 190 11.68 13.47 6.62
N THR A 191 11.42 12.52 5.73
CA THR A 191 10.95 12.79 4.35
C THR A 191 9.47 13.16 4.29
N LEU A 192 8.74 13.03 5.40
CA LEU A 192 7.29 13.08 5.49
C LEU A 192 6.57 11.95 4.73
N ILE A 193 7.31 11.03 4.14
CA ILE A 193 6.76 9.82 3.52
C ILE A 193 6.68 8.71 4.55
N ARG A 194 5.57 7.98 4.51
CA ARG A 194 5.29 6.84 5.41
C ARG A 194 4.89 5.62 4.59
N ILE A 195 5.28 4.44 5.08
CA ILE A 195 4.64 3.18 4.73
C ILE A 195 3.71 2.85 5.90
N HIS A 196 2.41 2.76 5.65
CA HIS A 196 1.44 2.67 6.75
C HIS A 196 0.20 1.85 6.39
N GLY A 197 -0.56 1.45 7.39
CA GLY A 197 -1.86 0.84 7.24
C GLY A 197 -2.91 1.80 6.65
N THR A 198 -4.17 1.44 6.70
CA THR A 198 -5.26 2.30 6.20
C THR A 198 -6.59 1.93 6.83
N ASN A 199 -7.44 2.93 7.04
CA ASN A 199 -8.86 2.75 7.31
C ASN A 199 -9.72 2.62 6.02
N GLU A 200 -9.08 2.68 4.83
CA GLU A 200 -9.73 2.58 3.52
C GLU A 200 -9.11 1.45 2.68
N PRO A 201 -9.26 0.17 3.09
CA PRO A 201 -8.58 -0.96 2.43
C PRO A 201 -9.05 -1.21 1.00
N SER A 202 -10.22 -0.72 0.59
CA SER A 202 -10.73 -0.80 -0.78
C SER A 202 -9.88 0.00 -1.79
N GLU A 203 -9.09 0.98 -1.34
CA GLU A 203 -8.21 1.78 -2.18
C GLU A 203 -6.87 1.08 -2.51
N ILE A 204 -6.57 -0.03 -1.84
CA ILE A 204 -5.31 -0.77 -2.07
C ILE A 204 -5.27 -1.31 -3.50
N GLY A 205 -4.20 -0.99 -4.19
CA GLY A 205 -3.98 -1.27 -5.62
C GLY A 205 -4.11 -0.05 -6.52
N GLY A 206 -4.57 1.09 -5.99
CA GLY A 206 -4.76 2.35 -6.70
C GLY A 206 -3.63 3.37 -6.50
N HIS A 207 -3.73 4.49 -7.22
CA HIS A 207 -2.89 5.68 -7.07
C HIS A 207 -3.70 6.78 -6.40
N VAL A 208 -3.91 6.69 -5.10
CA VAL A 208 -4.91 7.49 -4.37
C VAL A 208 -4.33 8.29 -3.20
N SER A 209 -3.06 8.06 -2.82
CA SER A 209 -2.46 8.76 -1.70
C SER A 209 -1.86 10.12 -2.09
N SER A 210 -1.61 10.97 -1.10
CA SER A 210 -0.89 12.25 -1.24
C SER A 210 0.64 12.11 -1.23
N GLY A 211 1.17 10.89 -1.49
CA GLY A 211 2.60 10.58 -1.53
C GLY A 211 3.01 9.44 -0.60
N CYS A 212 2.26 9.16 0.46
CA CYS A 212 2.53 8.01 1.34
C CYS A 212 2.18 6.67 0.68
N ILE A 213 2.73 5.60 1.20
CA ILE A 213 2.55 4.23 0.73
C ILE A 213 1.57 3.54 1.67
N ARG A 214 0.35 3.27 1.18
CA ARG A 214 -0.71 2.63 1.98
C ARG A 214 -0.68 1.12 1.80
N MET A 215 -0.89 0.41 2.88
CA MET A 215 -1.03 -1.05 2.93
C MET A 215 -2.32 -1.41 3.66
N ARG A 216 -2.82 -2.62 3.47
CA ARG A 216 -3.82 -3.17 4.40
C ARG A 216 -3.22 -3.31 5.77
N ASP A 217 -3.99 -3.11 6.82
CA ASP A 217 -3.47 -3.17 8.19
C ASP A 217 -2.82 -4.50 8.53
N MET A 218 -3.37 -5.63 8.10
CA MET A 218 -2.74 -6.94 8.29
C MET A 218 -1.39 -7.06 7.59
N ASP A 219 -1.22 -6.43 6.42
CA ASP A 219 0.03 -6.40 5.68
C ASP A 219 1.03 -5.45 6.35
N ALA A 220 0.56 -4.31 6.85
CA ALA A 220 1.37 -3.37 7.60
C ALA A 220 1.88 -3.96 8.93
N ILE A 221 1.04 -4.72 9.64
CA ILE A 221 1.45 -5.46 10.86
C ILE A 221 2.49 -6.52 10.51
N ASP A 222 2.29 -7.29 9.44
CA ASP A 222 3.25 -8.31 9.01
C ASP A 222 4.61 -7.70 8.65
N LEU A 223 4.62 -6.64 7.83
CA LEU A 223 5.85 -5.94 7.46
C LEU A 223 6.55 -5.34 8.68
N TYR A 224 5.79 -4.67 9.56
CA TYR A 224 6.30 -4.07 10.80
C TYR A 224 7.02 -5.08 11.67
N ASN A 225 6.50 -6.29 11.80
CA ASN A 225 7.09 -7.36 12.61
C ASN A 225 8.37 -7.95 12.00
N ARG A 226 8.66 -7.67 10.73
CA ARG A 226 9.82 -8.21 9.99
C ARG A 226 10.96 -7.21 9.84
N VAL A 227 10.73 -5.93 10.10
CA VAL A 227 11.70 -4.87 9.88
C VAL A 227 12.04 -4.14 11.17
N HIS A 228 13.01 -3.24 11.12
CA HIS A 228 13.49 -2.48 12.28
C HIS A 228 13.90 -1.06 11.85
N VAL A 229 14.12 -0.18 12.82
CA VAL A 229 14.75 1.13 12.57
C VAL A 229 16.13 0.91 11.95
N GLY A 230 16.44 1.64 10.88
CA GLY A 230 17.63 1.45 10.05
C GLY A 230 17.41 0.52 8.84
N THR A 231 16.25 -0.14 8.70
CA THR A 231 15.93 -0.95 7.51
C THR A 231 16.02 -0.09 6.25
N PRO A 232 16.84 -0.49 5.24
CA PRO A 232 16.94 0.26 3.99
C PRO A 232 15.63 0.20 3.19
N VAL A 233 15.29 1.32 2.55
CA VAL A 233 14.10 1.45 1.70
C VAL A 233 14.51 2.06 0.36
N MET A 234 14.07 1.47 -0.73
CA MET A 234 14.19 2.01 -2.08
C MET A 234 12.80 2.18 -2.68
N VAL A 235 12.48 3.39 -3.14
CA VAL A 235 11.22 3.69 -3.85
C VAL A 235 11.56 3.95 -5.30
N ILE A 236 10.95 3.20 -6.19
CA ILE A 236 11.10 3.26 -7.65
C ILE A 236 9.72 3.46 -8.32
N SER A 237 9.74 4.02 -9.50
CA SER A 237 8.58 4.21 -10.39
C SER A 237 8.82 3.48 -11.71
#